data_bd56d5dd23418216b45bc81523acf40b
#
_entry.id   bd56d5dd23418216b45bc81523acf40b
#
_cell.length_a   1.000
_cell.length_b   1.000
_cell.length_c   1.000
_cell.angle_alpha   90.00
_cell.angle_beta   90.00
_cell.angle_gamma   90.00
#
_symmetry.space_group_name_H-M   'P 1'
#
loop_
_entity.id
_entity.type
_entity.pdbx_description
1 polymer ?
#
loop_
_entity_poly.entity_id
_entity_poly.type
_entity_poly.pdbx_seq_one_letter_code
_entity_poly.pdbx_strand_id
1 'polypeptide(L)'
;MINRSRPPASQAILVVYRLLMVVAALWFTVACTTGEGAKVSEPSQDERHATFKEWQIIDTATGQPVSLDQWSALLLQQDIIYLGEEHHNRFHIEAASRVLEKLKAGGRRPALGMEMFGWDGQAALDQYVVDPEMTRQEFLQAVKWHQNWGGSYDDYEPLIRLAREYHWTVDAMNPPKPLVRIVAKNGLAQARLDSMMERWGMKDEVIADDPIYRARILEQLQACHGGGADSDYQTMLEASMVRDEGMAKTLVHRLNQIRSGSDRMAGPLVSYTGGGHIQYNLPVPKRVARRLGGQVRQVSIFMTSFDVGRIQEFKDMTREKIADYLWLTPVSAKGPPRRC
;
A
#
# COMPACT_ATOMS: atom_id res chain seq x y z
N MET A 1 44.08 23.78 58.77
CA MET A 1 43.41 22.52 58.41
C MET A 1 42.14 22.41 59.23
N ILE A 2 41.00 22.85 58.70
CA ILE A 2 39.69 22.73 59.41
C ILE A 2 38.75 22.12 58.37
N ASN A 3 38.40 20.86 58.64
CA ASN A 3 37.47 20.06 57.85
C ASN A 3 36.04 20.42 58.24
N ARG A 4 35.23 20.92 57.30
CA ARG A 4 33.78 21.16 57.48
C ARG A 4 33.06 20.13 56.64
N SER A 5 32.53 19.11 57.31
CA SER A 5 31.55 18.15 56.75
C SER A 5 30.19 18.79 56.60
N ARG A 6 29.58 18.68 55.40
CA ARG A 6 28.19 19.03 55.12
C ARG A 6 27.27 17.87 55.55
N PRO A 7 26.08 18.15 56.12
CA PRO A 7 25.09 17.11 56.42
C PRO A 7 24.31 16.68 55.13
N PRO A 8 23.78 15.46 55.10
CA PRO A 8 23.11 14.89 53.95
C PRO A 8 21.70 15.50 53.76
N ALA A 9 21.35 15.70 52.47
CA ALA A 9 20.15 16.34 51.97
C ALA A 9 18.83 15.53 52.13
N SER A 10 18.79 14.51 52.96
CA SER A 10 17.65 13.56 53.04
C SER A 10 16.59 13.93 54.09
N GLN A 11 16.84 14.88 54.98
CA GLN A 11 15.89 15.21 56.05
C GLN A 11 14.94 16.39 55.70
N ALA A 12 15.23 17.19 54.71
CA ALA A 12 14.40 18.35 54.35
C ALA A 12 13.16 17.95 53.51
N ILE A 13 13.18 16.81 52.87
CA ILE A 13 12.09 16.36 51.97
C ILE A 13 10.93 15.70 52.73
N LEU A 14 11.21 15.12 53.91
CA LEU A 14 10.18 14.44 54.70
C LEU A 14 9.25 15.37 55.46
N VAL A 15 9.66 16.60 55.73
CA VAL A 15 8.84 17.59 56.46
C VAL A 15 7.81 18.30 55.56
N VAL A 16 8.17 18.47 54.29
CA VAL A 16 7.26 19.09 53.30
C VAL A 16 6.14 18.14 52.93
N TYR A 17 6.38 16.82 52.87
CA TYR A 17 5.36 15.82 52.56
C TYR A 17 4.33 15.61 53.66
N ARG A 18 4.70 15.84 54.93
CA ARG A 18 3.76 15.71 56.07
C ARG A 18 2.84 16.92 56.22
N LEU A 19 3.22 18.12 55.76
CA LEU A 19 2.33 19.33 55.81
C LEU A 19 1.33 19.35 54.66
N LEU A 20 1.63 18.71 53.50
CA LEU A 20 0.71 18.65 52.37
C LEU A 20 -0.42 17.62 52.54
N MET A 21 -0.24 16.63 53.37
CA MET A 21 -1.26 15.57 53.60
C MET A 21 -2.29 15.98 54.67
N VAL A 22 -2.02 16.96 55.51
CA VAL A 22 -2.96 17.46 56.55
C VAL A 22 -3.94 18.51 55.98
N VAL A 23 -3.58 19.20 54.90
CA VAL A 23 -4.47 20.17 54.21
C VAL A 23 -5.43 19.48 53.24
N ALA A 24 -5.14 18.28 52.78
CA ALA A 24 -6.02 17.52 51.89
C ALA A 24 -7.15 16.78 52.65
N ALA A 25 -7.06 16.61 53.95
CA ALA A 25 -8.08 15.90 54.74
C ALA A 25 -9.23 16.77 55.27
N LEU A 26 -9.20 18.09 55.07
CA LEU A 26 -10.20 19.04 55.61
C LEU A 26 -11.18 19.59 54.56
N TRP A 27 -11.13 19.10 53.30
CA TRP A 27 -12.03 19.56 52.22
C TRP A 27 -13.00 18.50 51.71
N PHE A 28 -13.20 17.38 52.44
CA PHE A 28 -14.09 16.29 52.00
C PHE A 28 -15.36 16.12 52.83
N THR A 29 -15.84 17.16 53.46
CA THR A 29 -17.19 17.11 54.07
C THR A 29 -17.94 18.39 53.76
N VAL A 30 -18.57 18.54 52.65
CA VAL A 30 -19.84 19.20 52.34
C VAL A 30 -20.04 19.19 50.83
N ALA A 31 -20.92 18.37 50.34
CA ALA A 31 -21.89 18.61 49.29
C ALA A 31 -22.36 17.27 48.70
N CYS A 32 -23.23 16.57 49.41
CA CYS A 32 -24.24 15.78 48.70
C CYS A 32 -25.25 16.79 48.15
N THR A 33 -25.02 17.30 46.95
CA THR A 33 -26.07 17.85 46.11
C THR A 33 -26.15 16.96 44.89
N THR A 34 -27.34 16.46 44.64
CA THR A 34 -27.79 15.74 43.47
C THR A 34 -27.36 16.45 42.18
N GLY A 35 -26.17 16.12 41.68
CA GLY A 35 -25.72 16.50 40.34
C GLY A 35 -26.08 15.36 39.42
N GLU A 36 -26.96 15.63 38.47
CA GLU A 36 -27.24 14.75 37.33
C GLU A 36 -25.92 14.21 36.76
N GLY A 37 -25.77 12.89 36.81
CA GLY A 37 -24.67 12.22 36.16
C GLY A 37 -24.60 12.69 34.73
N ALA A 38 -23.46 13.26 34.33
CA ALA A 38 -23.15 13.43 32.91
C ALA A 38 -23.34 12.06 32.26
N LYS A 39 -24.47 11.90 31.60
CA LYS A 39 -24.67 10.77 30.69
C LYS A 39 -23.51 10.85 29.72
N VAL A 40 -22.55 9.93 29.82
CA VAL A 40 -21.73 9.57 28.70
C VAL A 40 -22.77 9.27 27.61
N SER A 41 -22.91 10.16 26.65
CA SER A 41 -23.81 9.97 25.53
C SER A 41 -23.41 8.63 24.91
N GLU A 42 -24.28 7.64 25.02
CA GLU A 42 -24.12 6.44 24.21
C GLU A 42 -23.96 6.95 22.77
N PRO A 43 -22.98 6.38 22.00
CA PRO A 43 -22.80 6.76 20.62
C PRO A 43 -24.15 6.66 19.90
N SER A 44 -24.47 7.66 19.11
CA SER A 44 -25.73 7.76 18.40
C SER A 44 -25.98 6.46 17.63
N GLN A 45 -27.24 6.08 17.41
CA GLN A 45 -27.57 4.87 16.62
C GLN A 45 -26.98 4.93 15.22
N ASP A 46 -26.69 6.11 14.66
CA ASP A 46 -25.98 6.31 13.40
C ASP A 46 -24.50 5.93 13.44
N GLU A 47 -23.84 6.02 14.60
CA GLU A 47 -22.45 5.54 14.74
C GLU A 47 -22.36 3.99 14.86
N ARG A 48 -23.46 3.31 15.07
CA ARG A 48 -23.50 1.84 15.24
C ARG A 48 -23.66 1.06 13.95
N HIS A 49 -23.90 1.69 12.79
CA HIS A 49 -24.28 0.96 11.57
C HIS A 49 -23.68 1.51 10.26
N ALA A 50 -22.37 1.73 10.19
CA ALA A 50 -21.70 1.56 8.90
C ALA A 50 -21.71 0.05 8.62
N THR A 51 -22.77 -0.46 8.02
CA THR A 51 -22.88 -1.87 7.69
C THR A 51 -21.98 -2.15 6.51
N PHE A 52 -20.75 -2.59 6.77
CA PHE A 52 -19.85 -3.07 5.73
C PHE A 52 -20.49 -4.23 4.98
N LYS A 53 -20.33 -4.25 3.66
CA LYS A 53 -20.85 -5.30 2.80
C LYS A 53 -19.96 -5.56 1.60
N GLU A 54 -20.14 -6.69 0.98
CA GLU A 54 -19.46 -6.99 -0.28
C GLU A 54 -19.71 -5.92 -1.36
N TRP A 55 -18.70 -5.68 -2.19
CA TRP A 55 -18.69 -4.69 -3.27
C TRP A 55 -18.83 -3.23 -2.82
N GLN A 56 -18.72 -2.96 -1.54
CA GLN A 56 -18.74 -1.60 -1.02
C GLN A 56 -17.37 -0.94 -1.17
N ILE A 57 -17.39 0.29 -1.67
CA ILE A 57 -16.25 1.19 -1.70
C ILE A 57 -16.45 2.22 -0.60
N ILE A 58 -15.45 2.41 0.25
CA ILE A 58 -15.47 3.32 1.39
C ILE A 58 -14.40 4.38 1.17
N ASP A 59 -14.79 5.64 1.21
CA ASP A 59 -13.87 6.76 1.30
C ASP A 59 -13.28 6.80 2.72
N THR A 60 -11.98 6.58 2.86
CA THR A 60 -11.33 6.50 4.18
C THR A 60 -11.19 7.86 4.85
N ALA A 61 -11.30 8.98 4.12
CA ALA A 61 -11.27 10.31 4.69
C ALA A 61 -12.57 10.64 5.43
N THR A 62 -13.71 10.14 4.95
CA THR A 62 -15.03 10.40 5.51
C THR A 62 -15.63 9.20 6.25
N GLY A 63 -15.11 7.98 6.00
CA GLY A 63 -15.69 6.73 6.49
C GLY A 63 -17.00 6.35 5.81
N GLN A 64 -17.41 7.07 4.75
CA GLN A 64 -18.68 6.87 4.09
C GLN A 64 -18.56 6.02 2.82
N PRO A 65 -19.59 5.22 2.52
CA PRO A 65 -19.64 4.49 1.26
C PRO A 65 -19.83 5.43 0.08
N VAL A 66 -19.18 5.12 -1.03
CA VAL A 66 -19.34 5.81 -2.32
C VAL A 66 -19.83 4.82 -3.37
N SER A 67 -20.66 5.29 -4.31
CA SER A 67 -21.06 4.46 -5.45
C SER A 67 -19.97 4.39 -6.51
N LEU A 68 -19.90 3.28 -7.25
CA LEU A 68 -18.94 3.11 -8.33
C LEU A 68 -19.09 4.21 -9.40
N ASP A 69 -20.32 4.68 -9.67
CA ASP A 69 -20.56 5.72 -10.68
C ASP A 69 -20.09 7.10 -10.22
N GLN A 70 -20.35 7.47 -8.97
CA GLN A 70 -19.82 8.73 -8.40
C GLN A 70 -18.29 8.72 -8.36
N TRP A 71 -17.72 7.60 -7.98
CA TRP A 71 -16.29 7.41 -7.86
C TRP A 71 -15.59 7.39 -9.23
N SER A 72 -16.22 6.81 -10.26
CA SER A 72 -15.65 6.75 -11.61
C SER A 72 -15.35 8.13 -12.20
N ALA A 73 -16.17 9.14 -11.91
CA ALA A 73 -15.92 10.52 -12.34
C ALA A 73 -14.62 11.08 -11.73
N LEU A 74 -14.31 10.72 -10.49
CA LEU A 74 -13.04 11.07 -9.83
C LEU A 74 -11.87 10.36 -10.50
N LEU A 75 -12.01 9.05 -10.81
CA LEU A 75 -10.95 8.28 -11.46
C LEU A 75 -10.54 8.84 -12.82
N LEU A 76 -11.49 9.35 -13.59
CA LEU A 76 -11.21 9.96 -14.91
C LEU A 76 -10.30 11.19 -14.83
N GLN A 77 -10.18 11.82 -13.66
CA GLN A 77 -9.39 13.03 -13.45
C GLN A 77 -7.98 12.71 -12.91
N GLN A 78 -7.71 11.44 -12.60
CA GLN A 78 -6.41 11.06 -12.05
C GLN A 78 -5.35 10.90 -13.14
N ASP A 79 -4.10 11.07 -12.76
CA ASP A 79 -2.96 10.70 -13.59
C ASP A 79 -2.58 9.24 -13.35
N ILE A 80 -2.64 8.78 -12.06
CA ILE A 80 -2.36 7.40 -11.66
C ILE A 80 -3.43 6.91 -10.69
N ILE A 81 -3.88 5.67 -10.89
CA ILE A 81 -4.79 4.94 -10.03
C ILE A 81 -4.06 3.70 -9.53
N TYR A 82 -3.89 3.55 -8.22
CA TYR A 82 -3.28 2.37 -7.61
C TYR A 82 -4.36 1.42 -7.11
N LEU A 83 -4.33 0.19 -7.59
CA LEU A 83 -5.20 -0.91 -7.16
C LEU A 83 -4.35 -1.92 -6.40
N GLY A 84 -4.51 -1.96 -5.08
CA GLY A 84 -3.80 -2.87 -4.19
C GLY A 84 -4.61 -4.13 -3.94
N GLU A 85 -4.09 -5.29 -4.34
CA GLU A 85 -4.77 -6.57 -4.24
C GLU A 85 -4.32 -7.43 -3.06
N GLU A 86 -5.11 -8.42 -2.71
CA GLU A 86 -4.71 -9.67 -2.08
C GLU A 86 -4.41 -10.64 -3.23
N HIS A 87 -3.17 -11.12 -3.32
CA HIS A 87 -2.72 -11.92 -4.45
C HIS A 87 -3.62 -13.12 -4.74
N HIS A 88 -3.84 -13.40 -6.03
CA HIS A 88 -4.66 -14.51 -6.51
C HIS A 88 -6.15 -14.46 -6.14
N ASN A 89 -6.67 -13.27 -5.81
CA ASN A 89 -8.09 -13.08 -5.54
C ASN A 89 -8.82 -12.67 -6.83
N ARG A 90 -9.62 -13.58 -7.38
CA ARG A 90 -10.37 -13.33 -8.62
C ARG A 90 -11.31 -12.12 -8.55
N PHE A 91 -11.83 -11.80 -7.35
CA PHE A 91 -12.74 -10.68 -7.18
C PHE A 91 -12.01 -9.34 -7.18
N HIS A 92 -10.72 -9.33 -6.83
CA HIS A 92 -9.86 -8.15 -7.02
C HIS A 92 -9.55 -7.92 -8.51
N ILE A 93 -9.37 -9.00 -9.28
CA ILE A 93 -9.25 -8.91 -10.74
C ILE A 93 -10.53 -8.37 -11.36
N GLU A 94 -11.70 -8.86 -10.90
CA GLU A 94 -13.00 -8.35 -11.33
C GLU A 94 -13.16 -6.86 -10.99
N ALA A 95 -12.79 -6.44 -9.77
CA ALA A 95 -12.81 -5.04 -9.37
C ALA A 95 -11.91 -4.17 -10.27
N ALA A 96 -10.68 -4.63 -10.54
CA ALA A 96 -9.76 -3.95 -11.45
C ALA A 96 -10.33 -3.86 -12.89
N SER A 97 -10.93 -4.94 -13.38
CA SER A 97 -11.59 -4.94 -14.69
C SER A 97 -12.72 -3.92 -14.75
N ARG A 98 -13.55 -3.81 -13.71
CA ARG A 98 -14.61 -2.79 -13.61
C ARG A 98 -14.05 -1.36 -13.66
N VAL A 99 -12.90 -1.10 -13.01
CA VAL A 99 -12.22 0.21 -13.11
C VAL A 99 -11.80 0.49 -14.55
N LEU A 100 -11.12 -0.45 -15.20
CA LEU A 100 -10.64 -0.30 -16.58
C LEU A 100 -11.79 -0.07 -17.56
N GLU A 101 -12.90 -0.81 -17.41
CA GLU A 101 -14.11 -0.65 -18.23
C GLU A 101 -14.77 0.71 -18.00
N LYS A 102 -14.83 1.22 -16.76
CA LYS A 102 -15.34 2.57 -16.47
C LYS A 102 -14.47 3.66 -17.08
N LEU A 103 -13.16 3.52 -17.05
CA LEU A 103 -12.23 4.46 -17.71
C LEU A 103 -12.46 4.47 -19.23
N LYS A 104 -12.60 3.28 -19.84
CA LYS A 104 -12.93 3.14 -21.26
C LYS A 104 -14.28 3.77 -21.61
N ALA A 105 -15.32 3.48 -20.81
CA ALA A 105 -16.65 4.07 -21.01
C ALA A 105 -16.63 5.60 -20.90
N GLY A 106 -15.73 6.16 -20.07
CA GLY A 106 -15.44 7.58 -19.97
C GLY A 106 -14.56 8.13 -21.12
N GLY A 107 -14.32 7.34 -22.16
CA GLY A 107 -13.56 7.74 -23.34
C GLY A 107 -12.04 7.73 -23.13
N ARG A 108 -11.52 7.05 -22.10
CA ARG A 108 -10.08 7.02 -21.83
C ARG A 108 -9.44 5.74 -22.36
N ARG A 109 -8.14 5.81 -22.67
CA ARG A 109 -7.28 4.68 -23.01
C ARG A 109 -6.26 4.47 -21.90
N PRO A 110 -6.60 3.68 -20.85
CA PRO A 110 -5.70 3.46 -19.73
C PRO A 110 -4.44 2.71 -20.17
N ALA A 111 -3.31 2.98 -19.51
CA ALA A 111 -2.17 2.09 -19.50
C ALA A 111 -2.21 1.27 -18.20
N LEU A 112 -1.79 0.01 -18.26
CA LEU A 112 -1.83 -0.91 -17.11
C LEU A 112 -0.41 -1.27 -16.67
N GLY A 113 -0.01 -0.89 -15.45
CA GLY A 113 1.20 -1.36 -14.82
C GLY A 113 0.90 -2.58 -13.93
N MET A 114 1.63 -3.68 -14.11
CA MET A 114 1.42 -4.92 -13.33
C MET A 114 2.68 -5.36 -12.60
N GLU A 115 2.55 -5.58 -11.30
CA GLU A 115 3.63 -6.09 -10.45
C GLU A 115 4.10 -7.49 -10.85
N MET A 116 3.20 -8.30 -11.40
CA MET A 116 3.41 -9.71 -11.70
C MET A 116 4.49 -9.94 -12.75
N PHE A 117 4.82 -8.91 -13.53
CA PHE A 117 5.81 -8.98 -14.59
C PHE A 117 7.11 -8.25 -14.20
N GLY A 118 8.23 -8.92 -14.49
CA GLY A 118 9.56 -8.31 -14.36
C GLY A 118 9.98 -7.56 -15.62
N TRP A 119 10.81 -6.53 -15.48
CA TRP A 119 11.33 -5.72 -16.61
C TRP A 119 11.97 -6.56 -17.72
N ASP A 120 12.54 -7.71 -17.36
CA ASP A 120 13.14 -8.66 -18.29
C ASP A 120 12.11 -9.42 -19.15
N GLY A 121 10.82 -9.21 -18.91
CA GLY A 121 9.70 -9.71 -19.70
C GLY A 121 8.99 -8.63 -20.54
N GLN A 122 9.39 -7.35 -20.45
CA GLN A 122 8.62 -6.25 -21.09
C GLN A 122 8.46 -6.45 -22.60
N ALA A 123 9.51 -6.81 -23.33
CA ALA A 123 9.43 -6.98 -24.78
C ALA A 123 8.41 -8.07 -25.19
N ALA A 124 8.35 -9.17 -24.43
CA ALA A 124 7.37 -10.22 -24.68
C ALA A 124 5.94 -9.79 -24.31
N LEU A 125 5.79 -8.95 -23.27
CA LEU A 125 4.51 -8.38 -22.87
C LEU A 125 3.99 -7.43 -23.96
N ASP A 126 4.84 -6.55 -24.48
CA ASP A 126 4.51 -5.65 -25.58
C ASP A 126 4.08 -6.43 -26.84
N GLN A 127 4.83 -7.48 -27.21
CA GLN A 127 4.50 -8.33 -28.33
C GLN A 127 3.16 -9.04 -28.12
N TYR A 128 2.94 -9.65 -26.96
CA TYR A 128 1.73 -10.42 -26.68
C TYR A 128 0.45 -9.57 -26.75
N VAL A 129 0.53 -8.29 -26.38
CA VAL A 129 -0.61 -7.38 -26.44
C VAL A 129 -1.05 -7.08 -27.88
N VAL A 130 -0.12 -7.04 -28.83
CA VAL A 130 -0.41 -6.64 -30.21
C VAL A 130 -0.43 -7.79 -31.22
N ASP A 131 0.24 -8.88 -30.91
CA ASP A 131 0.37 -10.03 -31.81
C ASP A 131 -0.70 -11.10 -31.50
N PRO A 132 -1.72 -11.28 -32.36
CA PRO A 132 -2.77 -12.27 -32.14
C PRO A 132 -2.25 -13.72 -32.28
N GLU A 133 -1.16 -13.94 -33.02
CA GLU A 133 -0.59 -15.27 -33.28
C GLU A 133 0.28 -15.79 -32.13
N MET A 134 0.81 -14.90 -31.27
CA MET A 134 1.58 -15.32 -30.11
C MET A 134 0.71 -16.10 -29.14
N THR A 135 1.03 -17.37 -28.95
CA THR A 135 0.28 -18.24 -28.06
C THR A 135 0.52 -17.89 -26.58
N ARG A 136 -0.45 -18.24 -25.73
CA ARG A 136 -0.31 -18.11 -24.28
C ARG A 136 0.93 -18.82 -23.72
N GLN A 137 1.26 -19.99 -24.25
CA GLN A 137 2.41 -20.77 -23.79
C GLN A 137 3.74 -20.06 -24.12
N GLU A 138 3.89 -19.58 -25.36
CA GLU A 138 5.06 -18.79 -25.79
C GLU A 138 5.20 -17.53 -24.95
N PHE A 139 4.09 -16.81 -24.72
CA PHE A 139 4.08 -15.63 -23.87
C PHE A 139 4.58 -15.93 -22.45
N LEU A 140 4.02 -16.93 -21.75
CA LEU A 140 4.40 -17.28 -20.38
C LEU A 140 5.87 -17.68 -20.26
N GLN A 141 6.41 -18.35 -21.29
CA GLN A 141 7.83 -18.67 -21.34
C GLN A 141 8.68 -17.41 -21.56
N ALA A 142 8.30 -16.54 -22.49
CA ALA A 142 9.06 -15.35 -22.86
C ALA A 142 9.05 -14.27 -21.75
N VAL A 143 7.91 -14.06 -21.03
CA VAL A 143 7.85 -13.17 -19.86
C VAL A 143 8.47 -13.78 -18.60
N LYS A 144 8.93 -15.05 -18.68
CA LYS A 144 9.53 -15.78 -17.55
C LYS A 144 8.60 -15.83 -16.34
N TRP A 145 7.31 -16.14 -16.57
CA TRP A 145 6.27 -16.10 -15.55
C TRP A 145 6.65 -16.87 -14.28
N HIS A 146 7.08 -18.12 -14.42
CA HIS A 146 7.45 -18.95 -13.27
C HIS A 146 8.70 -18.48 -12.51
N GLN A 147 9.60 -17.73 -13.18
CA GLN A 147 10.76 -17.13 -12.54
C GLN A 147 10.39 -15.87 -11.76
N ASN A 148 9.59 -14.98 -12.37
CA ASN A 148 9.29 -13.66 -11.84
C ASN A 148 8.15 -13.65 -10.83
N TRP A 149 7.10 -14.45 -11.06
CA TRP A 149 5.94 -14.45 -10.20
C TRP A 149 5.73 -15.78 -9.47
N GLY A 150 5.25 -16.77 -10.13
CA GLY A 150 4.79 -18.02 -9.55
C GLY A 150 3.27 -17.97 -9.30
N GLY A 151 2.65 -19.12 -9.10
CA GLY A 151 1.20 -19.22 -9.04
C GLY A 151 0.53 -19.23 -10.43
N SER A 152 -0.80 -19.35 -10.45
CA SER A 152 -1.54 -19.45 -11.70
C SER A 152 -1.61 -18.12 -12.44
N TYR A 153 -1.25 -18.14 -13.73
CA TYR A 153 -1.48 -17.01 -14.62
C TYR A 153 -2.99 -16.76 -14.86
N ASP A 154 -3.81 -17.83 -14.77
CA ASP A 154 -5.25 -17.73 -14.97
C ASP A 154 -5.91 -16.67 -14.06
N ASP A 155 -5.33 -16.48 -12.89
CA ASP A 155 -5.82 -15.45 -11.95
C ASP A 155 -5.68 -14.03 -12.53
N TYR A 156 -4.65 -13.75 -13.35
CA TYR A 156 -4.33 -12.41 -13.88
C TYR A 156 -4.63 -12.23 -15.37
N GLU A 157 -4.84 -13.32 -16.09
CA GLU A 157 -5.13 -13.32 -17.52
C GLU A 157 -6.28 -12.40 -17.94
N PRO A 158 -7.39 -12.25 -17.15
CA PRO A 158 -8.47 -11.35 -17.54
C PRO A 158 -8.02 -9.90 -17.79
N LEU A 159 -7.07 -9.37 -17.02
CA LEU A 159 -6.54 -8.01 -17.20
C LEU A 159 -5.72 -7.90 -18.50
N ILE A 160 -4.89 -8.90 -18.78
CA ILE A 160 -4.10 -8.95 -20.02
C ILE A 160 -5.00 -9.14 -21.24
N ARG A 161 -6.07 -9.92 -21.12
CA ARG A 161 -7.07 -10.08 -22.17
C ARG A 161 -7.76 -8.76 -22.52
N LEU A 162 -8.15 -7.96 -21.53
CA LEU A 162 -8.69 -6.62 -21.77
C LEU A 162 -7.66 -5.73 -22.48
N ALA A 163 -6.41 -5.75 -22.04
CA ALA A 163 -5.36 -4.99 -22.69
C ALA A 163 -5.15 -5.40 -24.14
N ARG A 164 -5.17 -6.70 -24.47
CA ARG A 164 -5.12 -7.21 -25.85
C ARG A 164 -6.33 -6.77 -26.67
N GLU A 165 -7.54 -6.91 -26.12
CA GLU A 165 -8.79 -6.58 -26.81
C GLU A 165 -8.84 -5.09 -27.23
N TYR A 166 -8.31 -4.20 -26.38
CA TYR A 166 -8.37 -2.75 -26.61
C TYR A 166 -7.03 -2.13 -26.97
N HIS A 167 -5.99 -2.95 -27.19
CA HIS A 167 -4.62 -2.52 -27.50
C HIS A 167 -4.07 -1.51 -26.48
N TRP A 168 -4.33 -1.76 -25.19
CA TRP A 168 -3.77 -0.94 -24.11
C TRP A 168 -2.34 -1.35 -23.80
N THR A 169 -1.50 -0.39 -23.50
CA THR A 169 -0.15 -0.67 -23.04
C THR A 169 -0.16 -1.37 -21.69
N VAL A 170 0.69 -2.38 -21.52
CA VAL A 170 0.94 -3.05 -20.26
C VAL A 170 2.41 -2.93 -19.89
N ASP A 171 2.70 -2.41 -18.69
CA ASP A 171 4.04 -2.22 -18.17
C ASP A 171 4.40 -3.30 -17.14
N ALA A 172 5.53 -3.95 -17.32
CA ALA A 172 6.16 -4.80 -16.33
C ALA A 172 6.76 -3.92 -15.23
N MET A 173 6.22 -3.98 -14.01
CA MET A 173 6.59 -3.01 -12.98
C MET A 173 7.77 -3.45 -12.10
N ASN A 174 7.91 -4.76 -11.85
CA ASN A 174 8.95 -5.23 -10.95
C ASN A 174 10.35 -5.19 -11.57
N PRO A 175 11.37 -4.79 -10.81
CA PRO A 175 12.74 -5.18 -11.13
C PRO A 175 12.82 -6.71 -11.26
N PRO A 176 13.71 -7.24 -12.12
CA PRO A 176 13.84 -8.68 -12.27
C PRO A 176 14.09 -9.37 -10.93
N LYS A 177 13.40 -10.49 -10.68
CA LYS A 177 13.50 -11.20 -9.41
C LYS A 177 14.93 -11.60 -9.02
N PRO A 178 15.85 -11.98 -9.95
CA PRO A 178 17.24 -12.19 -9.60
C PRO A 178 17.93 -10.95 -9.00
N LEU A 179 17.64 -9.75 -9.51
CA LEU A 179 18.17 -8.50 -8.93
C LEU A 179 17.69 -8.28 -7.51
N VAL A 180 16.38 -8.43 -7.27
CA VAL A 180 15.81 -8.30 -5.93
C VAL A 180 16.40 -9.31 -4.96
N ARG A 181 16.64 -10.55 -5.41
CA ARG A 181 17.28 -11.61 -4.60
C ARG A 181 18.73 -11.28 -4.21
N ILE A 182 19.49 -10.62 -5.08
CA ILE A 182 20.85 -10.16 -4.73
C ILE A 182 20.80 -9.18 -3.56
N VAL A 183 19.85 -8.22 -3.58
CA VAL A 183 19.66 -7.27 -2.47
C VAL A 183 19.22 -7.98 -1.21
N ALA A 184 18.22 -8.86 -1.30
CA ALA A 184 17.71 -9.61 -0.14
C ALA A 184 18.77 -10.50 0.52
N LYS A 185 19.73 -11.01 -0.26
CA LYS A 185 20.81 -11.89 0.24
C LYS A 185 22.00 -11.09 0.79
N ASN A 186 22.41 -10.03 0.12
CA ASN A 186 23.70 -9.38 0.36
C ASN A 186 23.56 -7.96 0.94
N GLY A 187 22.36 -7.42 1.03
CA GLY A 187 22.09 -6.02 1.34
C GLY A 187 22.35 -5.09 0.16
N LEU A 188 21.77 -3.89 0.22
CA LEU A 188 21.80 -2.91 -0.88
C LEU A 188 23.21 -2.43 -1.21
N ALA A 189 24.04 -2.15 -0.19
CA ALA A 189 25.40 -1.67 -0.38
C ALA A 189 26.25 -2.63 -1.22
N GLN A 190 26.21 -3.92 -0.86
CA GLN A 190 26.93 -4.96 -1.61
C GLN A 190 26.29 -5.26 -2.97
N ALA A 191 24.96 -5.24 -3.04
CA ALA A 191 24.24 -5.47 -4.30
C ALA A 191 24.59 -4.43 -5.37
N ARG A 192 24.84 -3.17 -5.01
CA ARG A 192 25.25 -2.10 -5.94
C ARG A 192 26.56 -2.40 -6.70
N LEU A 193 27.39 -3.29 -6.20
CA LEU A 193 28.61 -3.74 -6.88
C LEU A 193 28.34 -4.82 -7.95
N ASP A 194 27.14 -5.40 -7.97
CA ASP A 194 26.76 -6.42 -8.93
C ASP A 194 26.40 -5.78 -10.28
N SER A 195 26.86 -6.40 -11.36
CA SER A 195 26.60 -5.94 -12.73
C SER A 195 25.11 -5.91 -13.10
N MET A 196 24.26 -6.67 -12.43
CA MET A 196 22.82 -6.60 -12.62
C MET A 196 22.22 -5.28 -12.19
N MET A 197 22.73 -4.66 -11.11
CA MET A 197 22.27 -3.34 -10.69
C MET A 197 22.57 -2.28 -11.75
N GLU A 198 23.75 -2.34 -12.37
CA GLU A 198 24.11 -1.47 -13.50
C GLU A 198 23.28 -1.74 -14.75
N ARG A 199 23.18 -2.99 -15.15
CA ARG A 199 22.39 -3.43 -16.33
C ARG A 199 20.95 -2.94 -16.30
N TRP A 200 20.33 -2.90 -15.11
CA TRP A 200 18.94 -2.49 -14.94
C TRP A 200 18.78 -1.04 -14.44
N GLY A 201 19.88 -0.26 -14.43
CA GLY A 201 19.88 1.15 -14.06
C GLY A 201 19.44 1.40 -12.63
N MET A 202 19.79 0.47 -11.71
CA MET A 202 19.49 0.56 -10.28
C MET A 202 20.74 0.84 -9.43
N LYS A 203 21.95 0.81 -10.01
CA LYS A 203 23.22 0.99 -9.32
C LYS A 203 23.29 2.35 -8.60
N ASP A 204 22.97 3.42 -9.33
CA ASP A 204 23.03 4.79 -8.84
C ASP A 204 21.63 5.33 -8.49
N GLU A 205 20.61 4.46 -8.47
CA GLU A 205 19.26 4.86 -8.16
C GLU A 205 19.13 5.30 -6.70
N VAL A 206 18.43 6.42 -6.47
CA VAL A 206 18.15 6.93 -5.13
C VAL A 206 17.07 6.07 -4.49
N ILE A 207 17.46 5.17 -3.61
CA ILE A 207 16.54 4.37 -2.82
C ILE A 207 16.17 5.18 -1.58
N ALA A 208 14.98 5.78 -1.59
CA ALA A 208 14.54 6.63 -0.49
C ALA A 208 14.28 5.80 0.77
N ASP A 209 14.94 6.19 1.86
CA ASP A 209 14.70 5.63 3.19
C ASP A 209 13.78 6.59 3.97
N ASP A 210 12.55 6.15 4.16
CA ASP A 210 11.51 6.88 4.89
C ASP A 210 11.29 6.20 6.24
N PRO A 211 11.46 6.91 7.38
CA PRO A 211 11.31 6.29 8.70
C PRO A 211 9.92 5.68 8.95
N ILE A 212 8.86 6.30 8.44
CA ILE A 212 7.48 5.79 8.62
C ILE A 212 7.29 4.52 7.77
N TYR A 213 7.74 4.56 6.51
CA TYR A 213 7.74 3.37 5.64
C TYR A 213 8.55 2.23 6.26
N ARG A 214 9.77 2.51 6.73
CA ARG A 214 10.66 1.54 7.37
C ARG A 214 9.95 0.85 8.55
N ALA A 215 9.36 1.62 9.46
CA ALA A 215 8.66 1.08 10.62
C ALA A 215 7.50 0.14 10.22
N ARG A 216 6.69 0.53 9.22
CA ARG A 216 5.57 -0.29 8.75
C ARG A 216 6.01 -1.58 8.08
N ILE A 217 7.06 -1.55 7.26
CA ILE A 217 7.56 -2.76 6.59
C ILE A 217 8.24 -3.69 7.60
N LEU A 218 9.00 -3.17 8.57
CA LEU A 218 9.60 -3.98 9.63
C LEU A 218 8.52 -4.66 10.48
N GLU A 219 7.49 -3.95 10.90
CA GLU A 219 6.34 -4.52 11.61
C GLU A 219 5.71 -5.68 10.82
N GLN A 220 5.50 -5.51 9.53
CA GLN A 220 4.96 -6.54 8.66
C GLN A 220 5.90 -7.75 8.54
N LEU A 221 7.20 -7.52 8.33
CA LEU A 221 8.20 -8.59 8.23
C LEU A 221 8.29 -9.40 9.54
N GLN A 222 8.29 -8.72 10.68
CA GLN A 222 8.29 -9.37 12.00
C GLN A 222 7.04 -10.20 12.22
N ALA A 223 5.87 -9.69 11.87
CA ALA A 223 4.61 -10.42 11.97
C ALA A 223 4.62 -11.70 11.10
N CYS A 224 5.21 -11.61 9.89
CA CYS A 224 5.24 -12.71 8.93
C CYS A 224 6.31 -13.78 9.21
N HIS A 225 7.42 -13.41 9.86
CA HIS A 225 8.58 -14.30 10.02
C HIS A 225 8.89 -14.67 11.46
N GLY A 226 7.99 -14.39 12.40
CA GLY A 226 8.05 -14.93 13.76
C GLY A 226 8.77 -14.07 14.78
N GLY A 227 8.95 -12.79 14.52
CA GLY A 227 9.51 -11.81 15.47
C GLY A 227 11.02 -11.97 15.67
N GLY A 228 11.77 -10.93 15.35
CA GLY A 228 13.22 -10.84 15.52
C GLY A 228 13.63 -9.38 15.73
N ALA A 229 14.92 -9.12 15.89
CA ALA A 229 15.42 -7.76 15.92
C ALA A 229 15.28 -7.11 14.53
N ASP A 230 15.15 -5.79 14.45
CA ASP A 230 15.05 -5.05 13.17
C ASP A 230 16.23 -5.36 12.24
N SER A 231 17.42 -5.59 12.82
CA SER A 231 18.63 -5.96 12.07
C SER A 231 18.48 -7.26 11.27
N ASP A 232 17.66 -8.19 11.74
CA ASP A 232 17.47 -9.51 11.10
C ASP A 232 16.69 -9.37 9.79
N TYR A 233 15.93 -8.29 9.65
CA TYR A 233 15.09 -7.97 8.48
C TYR A 233 15.67 -6.89 7.57
N GLN A 234 16.84 -6.34 7.88
CA GLN A 234 17.41 -5.19 7.14
C GLN A 234 17.53 -5.45 5.64
N THR A 235 18.06 -6.60 5.23
CA THR A 235 18.22 -6.91 3.79
C THR A 235 16.90 -7.16 3.09
N MET A 236 15.89 -7.70 3.79
CA MET A 236 14.54 -7.87 3.27
C MET A 236 13.84 -6.52 3.10
N LEU A 237 14.00 -5.62 4.05
CA LEU A 237 13.52 -4.25 3.95
C LEU A 237 14.18 -3.53 2.76
N GLU A 238 15.50 -3.63 2.60
CA GLU A 238 16.21 -3.05 1.46
C GLU A 238 15.73 -3.61 0.12
N ALA A 239 15.46 -4.91 0.05
CA ALA A 239 14.88 -5.54 -1.14
C ALA A 239 13.47 -5.01 -1.43
N SER A 240 12.63 -4.78 -0.41
CA SER A 240 11.31 -4.15 -0.56
C SER A 240 11.46 -2.71 -1.06
N MET A 241 12.38 -1.94 -0.50
CA MET A 241 12.66 -0.56 -0.95
C MET A 241 13.09 -0.52 -2.42
N VAL A 242 13.95 -1.43 -2.86
CA VAL A 242 14.42 -1.54 -4.26
C VAL A 242 13.25 -1.90 -5.19
N ARG A 243 12.35 -2.79 -4.78
CA ARG A 243 11.14 -3.13 -5.55
C ARG A 243 10.25 -1.91 -5.73
N ASP A 244 9.94 -1.22 -4.64
CA ASP A 244 9.05 -0.05 -4.66
C ASP A 244 9.63 1.11 -5.49
N GLU A 245 10.94 1.35 -5.40
CA GLU A 245 11.63 2.34 -6.25
C GLU A 245 11.59 1.95 -7.72
N GLY A 246 11.80 0.66 -8.02
CA GLY A 246 11.71 0.14 -9.38
C GLY A 246 10.32 0.30 -9.98
N MET A 247 9.28 -0.07 -9.23
CA MET A 247 7.89 0.12 -9.66
C MET A 247 7.55 1.60 -9.86
N ALA A 248 7.96 2.47 -8.94
CA ALA A 248 7.76 3.90 -9.09
C ALA A 248 8.48 4.48 -10.32
N LYS A 249 9.71 4.01 -10.61
CA LYS A 249 10.48 4.38 -11.80
C LYS A 249 9.72 4.03 -13.08
N THR A 250 9.15 2.83 -13.17
CA THR A 250 8.34 2.39 -14.31
C THR A 250 7.11 3.26 -14.49
N LEU A 251 6.34 3.52 -13.40
CA LEU A 251 5.13 4.34 -13.47
C LEU A 251 5.43 5.77 -13.89
N VAL A 252 6.50 6.37 -13.37
CA VAL A 252 6.93 7.73 -13.77
C VAL A 252 7.34 7.78 -15.24
N HIS A 253 8.08 6.76 -15.70
CA HIS A 253 8.46 6.67 -17.12
C HIS A 253 7.22 6.62 -18.02
N ARG A 254 6.26 5.74 -17.74
CA ARG A 254 5.00 5.63 -18.49
C ARG A 254 4.18 6.92 -18.44
N LEU A 255 4.03 7.51 -17.26
CA LEU A 255 3.27 8.76 -17.12
C LEU A 255 3.88 9.90 -17.93
N ASN A 256 5.21 10.01 -17.97
CA ASN A 256 5.89 11.00 -18.80
C ASN A 256 5.64 10.77 -20.29
N GLN A 257 5.61 9.51 -20.75
CA GLN A 257 5.24 9.19 -22.13
C GLN A 257 3.78 9.60 -22.44
N ILE A 258 2.83 9.31 -21.53
CA ILE A 258 1.43 9.75 -21.68
C ILE A 258 1.35 11.27 -21.76
N ARG A 259 2.03 12.00 -20.90
CA ARG A 259 2.00 13.47 -20.86
C ARG A 259 2.68 14.13 -22.05
N SER A 260 3.72 13.54 -22.61
CA SER A 260 4.44 14.06 -23.79
C SER A 260 3.81 13.62 -25.10
N GLY A 261 2.91 12.62 -25.08
CA GLY A 261 2.21 12.13 -26.26
C GLY A 261 1.15 13.09 -26.77
N SER A 262 0.80 12.96 -28.05
CA SER A 262 -0.28 13.74 -28.69
C SER A 262 -1.69 13.20 -28.41
N ASP A 263 -1.78 11.98 -27.86
CA ASP A 263 -3.05 11.32 -27.58
C ASP A 263 -3.68 11.84 -26.28
N ARG A 264 -4.67 12.71 -26.42
CA ARG A 264 -5.43 13.29 -25.29
C ARG A 264 -6.30 12.28 -24.53
N MET A 265 -6.56 11.12 -25.13
CA MET A 265 -7.35 10.05 -24.51
C MET A 265 -6.48 9.09 -23.71
N ALA A 266 -5.14 9.14 -23.86
CA ALA A 266 -4.22 8.29 -23.15
C ALA A 266 -4.31 8.51 -21.63
N GLY A 267 -4.17 7.41 -20.88
CA GLY A 267 -4.30 7.41 -19.41
C GLY A 267 -5.77 7.35 -18.94
N PRO A 268 -5.98 7.36 -17.61
CA PRO A 268 -4.98 7.28 -16.54
C PRO A 268 -4.07 6.05 -16.61
N LEU A 269 -2.93 6.11 -15.93
CA LEU A 269 -2.12 4.92 -15.66
C LEU A 269 -2.73 4.16 -14.47
N VAL A 270 -3.05 2.89 -14.66
CA VAL A 270 -3.58 2.02 -13.60
C VAL A 270 -2.47 1.08 -13.13
N SER A 271 -2.08 1.18 -11.88
CA SER A 271 -1.10 0.30 -11.23
C SER A 271 -1.83 -0.81 -10.50
N TYR A 272 -1.59 -2.07 -10.88
CA TYR A 272 -2.14 -3.26 -10.23
C TYR A 272 -1.03 -4.01 -9.49
N THR A 273 -1.07 -3.97 -8.16
CA THR A 273 -0.01 -4.48 -7.27
C THR A 273 -0.61 -5.13 -6.02
N GLY A 274 0.20 -5.89 -5.29
CA GLY A 274 -0.15 -6.27 -3.92
C GLY A 274 -0.40 -5.03 -3.04
N GLY A 275 -1.37 -5.11 -2.14
CA GLY A 275 -1.77 -4.02 -1.24
C GLY A 275 -0.62 -3.43 -0.44
N GLY A 276 0.38 -4.25 -0.08
CA GLY A 276 1.59 -3.82 0.61
C GLY A 276 2.37 -2.72 -0.11
N HIS A 277 2.28 -2.64 -1.44
CA HIS A 277 2.98 -1.64 -2.24
C HIS A 277 2.29 -0.27 -2.32
N ILE A 278 1.05 -0.17 -1.81
CA ILE A 278 0.27 1.09 -1.84
C ILE A 278 -0.21 1.55 -0.47
N GLN A 279 -0.16 0.68 0.55
CA GLN A 279 -0.71 0.96 1.87
C GLN A 279 -0.19 2.28 2.46
N TYR A 280 -1.10 3.05 3.04
CA TYR A 280 -0.84 4.39 3.62
C TYR A 280 -0.24 5.40 2.63
N ASN A 281 -0.31 5.14 1.32
CA ASN A 281 0.34 5.91 0.25
C ASN A 281 1.88 6.02 0.41
N LEU A 282 2.50 5.17 1.24
CA LEU A 282 3.92 5.26 1.60
C LEU A 282 4.86 4.57 0.59
N PRO A 283 4.59 3.30 0.13
CA PRO A 283 5.56 2.60 -0.69
C PRO A 283 5.70 3.23 -2.10
N VAL A 284 4.96 2.75 -3.08
CA VAL A 284 5.07 3.23 -4.48
C VAL A 284 4.49 4.64 -4.66
N PRO A 285 3.30 5.01 -4.10
CA PRO A 285 2.71 6.32 -4.36
C PRO A 285 3.59 7.49 -3.91
N LYS A 286 4.19 7.42 -2.72
CA LYS A 286 5.09 8.48 -2.21
C LYS A 286 6.36 8.61 -3.06
N ARG A 287 6.90 7.50 -3.57
CA ARG A 287 8.06 7.49 -4.45
C ARG A 287 7.76 8.13 -5.81
N VAL A 288 6.59 7.85 -6.38
CA VAL A 288 6.10 8.49 -7.61
C VAL A 288 5.94 10.00 -7.38
N ALA A 289 5.26 10.42 -6.32
CA ALA A 289 5.09 11.83 -5.99
C ALA A 289 6.43 12.55 -5.83
N ARG A 290 7.38 11.95 -5.10
CA ARG A 290 8.74 12.49 -4.95
C ARG A 290 9.45 12.68 -6.30
N ARG A 291 9.40 11.69 -7.18
CA ARG A 291 10.04 11.73 -8.51
C ARG A 291 9.46 12.79 -9.42
N LEU A 292 8.19 13.14 -9.21
CA LEU A 292 7.45 14.15 -10.00
C LEU A 292 7.35 15.51 -9.29
N GLY A 293 8.08 15.72 -8.19
CA GLY A 293 8.02 16.97 -7.44
C GLY A 293 6.64 17.30 -6.89
N GLY A 294 5.82 16.29 -6.61
CA GLY A 294 4.44 16.43 -6.15
C GLY A 294 3.42 16.74 -7.27
N GLN A 295 3.88 16.89 -8.51
CA GLN A 295 3.01 17.27 -9.64
C GLN A 295 2.32 16.05 -10.27
N VAL A 296 1.50 15.37 -9.47
CA VAL A 296 0.74 14.18 -9.90
C VAL A 296 -0.57 14.10 -9.14
N ARG A 297 -1.66 13.86 -9.86
CA ARG A 297 -2.96 13.50 -9.28
C ARG A 297 -3.02 11.98 -9.20
N GLN A 298 -3.04 11.47 -8.00
CA GLN A 298 -3.02 10.04 -7.75
C GLN A 298 -4.05 9.65 -6.70
N VAL A 299 -4.55 8.44 -6.81
CA VAL A 299 -5.53 7.86 -5.89
C VAL A 299 -5.18 6.40 -5.65
N SER A 300 -5.29 5.97 -4.41
CA SER A 300 -5.05 4.59 -4.01
C SER A 300 -6.33 3.89 -3.53
N ILE A 301 -6.47 2.64 -3.91
CA ILE A 301 -7.59 1.78 -3.58
C ILE A 301 -7.05 0.48 -3.02
N PHE A 302 -7.28 0.25 -1.74
CA PHE A 302 -6.93 -1.01 -1.08
C PHE A 302 -8.11 -1.97 -1.20
N MET A 303 -7.92 -3.08 -1.91
CA MET A 303 -8.93 -4.12 -2.07
C MET A 303 -8.70 -5.21 -1.03
N THR A 304 -9.76 -5.62 -0.33
CA THR A 304 -9.70 -6.71 0.65
C THR A 304 -11.00 -7.49 0.67
N SER A 305 -10.90 -8.78 1.01
CA SER A 305 -12.05 -9.67 1.09
C SER A 305 -12.92 -9.33 2.28
N PHE A 306 -14.23 -9.18 2.04
CA PHE A 306 -15.21 -8.95 3.09
C PHE A 306 -15.51 -10.25 3.87
N ASP A 307 -15.38 -10.17 5.18
CA ASP A 307 -15.82 -11.21 6.12
C ASP A 307 -16.38 -10.53 7.37
N VAL A 308 -17.53 -11.01 7.84
CA VAL A 308 -18.18 -10.43 9.04
C VAL A 308 -17.29 -10.50 10.27
N GLY A 309 -16.42 -11.49 10.37
CA GLY A 309 -15.43 -11.60 11.46
C GLY A 309 -14.34 -10.54 11.42
N ARG A 310 -14.20 -9.81 10.29
CA ARG A 310 -13.18 -8.79 10.07
C ARG A 310 -13.68 -7.35 10.20
N ILE A 311 -14.91 -7.12 10.66
CA ILE A 311 -15.52 -5.77 10.72
C ILE A 311 -14.64 -4.78 11.50
N GLN A 312 -14.06 -5.22 12.62
CA GLN A 312 -13.17 -4.34 13.40
C GLN A 312 -11.91 -3.96 12.60
N GLU A 313 -11.36 -4.89 11.85
CA GLU A 313 -10.21 -4.64 10.96
C GLU A 313 -10.56 -3.60 9.88
N PHE A 314 -11.74 -3.67 9.26
CA PHE A 314 -12.18 -2.68 8.26
C PHE A 314 -12.35 -1.28 8.88
N LYS A 315 -12.88 -1.20 10.10
CA LYS A 315 -12.95 0.06 10.86
C LYS A 315 -11.57 0.63 11.12
N ASP A 316 -10.61 -0.22 11.50
CA ASP A 316 -9.24 0.19 11.76
C ASP A 316 -8.53 0.64 10.47
N MET A 317 -8.66 -0.12 9.38
CA MET A 317 -8.14 0.25 8.05
C MET A 317 -8.70 1.61 7.58
N THR A 318 -9.99 1.85 7.80
CA THR A 318 -10.65 3.12 7.45
C THR A 318 -10.13 4.27 8.32
N ARG A 319 -10.09 4.08 9.64
CA ARG A 319 -9.61 5.09 10.60
C ARG A 319 -8.14 5.45 10.36
N GLU A 320 -7.30 4.46 10.06
CA GLU A 320 -5.87 4.64 9.79
C GLU A 320 -5.58 5.09 8.36
N LYS A 321 -6.61 5.18 7.51
CA LYS A 321 -6.49 5.55 6.10
C LYS A 321 -5.47 4.67 5.36
N ILE A 322 -5.72 3.36 5.37
CA ILE A 322 -4.83 2.37 4.71
C ILE A 322 -4.56 2.72 3.23
N ALA A 323 -5.51 3.40 2.59
CA ALA A 323 -5.46 3.98 1.25
C ALA A 323 -6.49 5.11 1.19
N ASP A 324 -6.64 5.80 0.06
CA ASP A 324 -7.71 6.80 -0.11
C ASP A 324 -9.10 6.15 -0.12
N TYR A 325 -9.18 4.95 -0.68
CA TYR A 325 -10.40 4.13 -0.67
C TYR A 325 -10.13 2.70 -0.23
N LEU A 326 -11.08 2.14 0.51
CA LEU A 326 -11.14 0.73 0.85
C LEU A 326 -12.25 0.07 0.04
N TRP A 327 -11.95 -0.97 -0.75
CA TRP A 327 -12.92 -1.70 -1.54
C TRP A 327 -13.06 -3.13 -1.01
N LEU A 328 -14.24 -3.43 -0.45
CA LEU A 328 -14.57 -4.73 0.10
C LEU A 328 -15.11 -5.63 -1.01
N THR A 329 -14.43 -6.71 -1.31
CA THR A 329 -14.84 -7.70 -2.31
C THR A 329 -15.32 -8.99 -1.65
N PRO A 330 -16.00 -9.88 -2.37
CA PRO A 330 -16.29 -11.21 -1.83
C PRO A 330 -15.03 -11.99 -1.48
N VAL A 331 -15.17 -12.95 -0.56
CA VAL A 331 -14.09 -13.89 -0.24
C VAL A 331 -13.87 -14.84 -1.41
N SER A 332 -12.62 -15.01 -1.82
CA SER A 332 -12.27 -15.97 -2.87
C SER A 332 -12.40 -17.41 -2.37
N ALA A 333 -12.46 -18.37 -3.31
CA ALA A 333 -12.50 -19.80 -2.95
C ALA A 333 -11.22 -20.26 -2.19
N LYS A 334 -10.15 -19.46 -2.20
CA LYS A 334 -8.92 -19.70 -1.44
C LYS A 334 -9.02 -19.27 0.04
N GLY A 335 -10.18 -18.73 0.44
CA GLY A 335 -10.42 -18.21 1.78
C GLY A 335 -10.00 -16.74 1.95
N PRO A 336 -10.12 -16.23 3.18
CA PRO A 336 -9.67 -14.87 3.50
C PRO A 336 -8.15 -14.76 3.33
N PRO A 337 -7.63 -13.53 3.12
CA PRO A 337 -6.21 -13.32 2.90
C PRO A 337 -5.40 -13.82 4.09
N ARG A 338 -4.29 -14.45 3.79
CA ARG A 338 -3.24 -14.65 4.79
C ARG A 338 -2.44 -13.36 4.86
N ARG A 339 -2.28 -12.79 6.04
CA ARG A 339 -1.50 -11.54 6.24
C ARG A 339 0.00 -11.72 5.93
N CYS A 340 0.39 -12.95 5.67
CA CYS A 340 1.75 -13.34 5.33
C CYS A 340 1.76 -14.29 4.13
#